data_497f16b0ee0b39530bb6c701fb2d1a8b
#
_entry.id   497f16b0ee0b39530bb6c701fb2d1a8b
#
_cell.length_a   1.000
_cell.length_b   1.000
_cell.length_c   1.000
_cell.angle_alpha   90.00
_cell.angle_beta   90.00
_cell.angle_gamma   90.00
#
_symmetry.space_group_name_H-M   'P 1'
#
loop_
_entity.id
_entity.type
_entity.pdbx_description
1 polymer ?
#
loop_
_entity_poly.entity_id
_entity_poly.type
_entity_poly.pdbx_seq_one_letter_code
_entity_poly.pdbx_strand_id
1 'polypeptide(L)'
;MKTRALITLILLSLLATATNAIAAEKREVLKTYSVKMVKAHLPSAPNNGTDDYRCFLLDPKVTEDSIIRSIQFIPQRKDYVHHAIIFRVTDANISEAISRDKSGTGWPCFGGSGLGGMLSSFVTSPWISSWAPGRGIDLSPAGYGIPFKKGERFVLQVHYNLLAANGGKIETDQSRIVMKAVPSKGATVKQLHVELFPAPVELACPSGVTGPLCDRKQALIDLAGRTNNASALEAAGIAALCGQNPFKPIASTTSTCDKVMNSNFTVIAAAPHMHLLGRSMKIILNPGTSAEKLLLNVPNYNFDDQSAIVLKKPVPVTAGDTIRVQCTYDPTLRQKLPSLSKLAPRYVTWGEGSSDEMCLGVIAATKS
;
A
#
# COMPACT_ATOMS: atom_id res chain seq x y z
N MET A 1 -39.91 70.79 54.38
CA MET A 1 -39.31 69.52 54.75
C MET A 1 -39.44 68.56 53.54
N LYS A 2 -38.36 68.13 52.94
CA LYS A 2 -38.29 67.49 51.63
C LYS A 2 -38.29 65.94 51.77
N THR A 3 -39.36 65.29 51.35
CA THR A 3 -39.47 63.81 51.26
C THR A 3 -38.82 63.34 49.95
N ARG A 4 -37.78 62.50 50.03
CA ARG A 4 -37.17 61.84 48.88
C ARG A 4 -37.82 60.50 48.69
N ALA A 5 -38.44 60.27 47.52
CA ALA A 5 -38.91 58.98 47.09
C ALA A 5 -37.74 58.16 46.47
N LEU A 6 -37.55 56.95 46.99
CA LEU A 6 -36.60 55.97 46.51
C LEU A 6 -37.30 55.11 45.43
N ILE A 7 -36.84 55.22 44.21
CA ILE A 7 -37.28 54.33 43.07
C ILE A 7 -36.34 53.16 43.05
N THR A 8 -36.85 51.98 43.40
CA THR A 8 -36.08 50.70 43.28
C THR A 8 -36.33 50.14 41.89
N LEU A 9 -35.27 50.15 41.06
CA LEU A 9 -35.24 49.51 39.74
C LEU A 9 -35.01 48.01 39.93
N ILE A 10 -35.95 47.16 39.59
CA ILE A 10 -35.81 45.70 39.55
C ILE A 10 -35.27 45.36 38.15
N LEU A 11 -33.98 45.02 38.03
CA LEU A 11 -33.41 44.40 36.85
C LEU A 11 -33.80 42.91 36.83
N LEU A 12 -34.71 42.53 35.94
CA LEU A 12 -34.93 41.13 35.56
C LEU A 12 -33.78 40.71 34.61
N SER A 13 -32.80 39.95 35.11
CA SER A 13 -31.82 39.27 34.29
C SER A 13 -32.43 37.99 33.70
N LEU A 14 -32.77 38.03 32.42
CA LEU A 14 -33.05 36.83 31.62
C LEU A 14 -31.76 36.06 31.45
N LEU A 15 -31.56 35.01 32.22
CA LEU A 15 -30.56 33.95 31.91
C LEU A 15 -31.12 33.12 30.74
N ALA A 16 -30.65 33.44 29.53
CA ALA A 16 -30.81 32.54 28.40
C ALA A 16 -29.89 31.34 28.62
N THR A 17 -30.41 30.23 29.09
CA THR A 17 -29.71 28.94 29.10
C THR A 17 -29.55 28.46 27.66
N ALA A 18 -28.40 28.72 27.03
CA ALA A 18 -28.01 28.08 25.80
C ALA A 18 -27.82 26.59 26.10
N THR A 19 -28.82 25.78 25.85
CA THR A 19 -28.68 24.34 25.78
C THR A 19 -27.85 24.01 24.56
N ASN A 20 -26.54 23.83 24.76
CA ASN A 20 -25.69 23.17 23.78
C ASN A 20 -26.22 21.75 23.59
N ALA A 21 -27.09 21.58 22.59
CA ALA A 21 -27.43 20.27 22.08
C ALA A 21 -26.14 19.67 21.47
N ILE A 22 -25.38 18.95 22.28
CA ILE A 22 -24.35 18.05 21.80
C ILE A 22 -25.12 17.04 20.96
N ALA A 23 -25.08 17.19 19.64
CA ALA A 23 -25.62 16.20 18.73
C ALA A 23 -24.89 14.90 19.07
N ALA A 24 -25.58 13.96 19.69
CA ALA A 24 -25.06 12.65 20.00
C ALA A 24 -24.63 12.04 18.65
N GLU A 25 -23.33 11.93 18.42
CA GLU A 25 -22.76 11.31 17.23
C GLU A 25 -23.32 9.89 17.17
N LYS A 26 -24.19 9.64 16.18
CA LYS A 26 -24.89 8.37 16.04
C LYS A 26 -23.84 7.28 15.87
N ARG A 27 -23.60 6.51 16.91
CA ARG A 27 -22.57 5.47 16.95
C ARG A 27 -22.83 4.51 15.80
N GLU A 28 -21.91 4.47 14.82
CA GLU A 28 -22.02 3.57 13.67
C GLU A 28 -22.06 2.12 14.13
N VAL A 29 -23.07 1.36 13.70
CA VAL A 29 -23.16 -0.08 13.97
C VAL A 29 -22.33 -0.81 12.93
N LEU A 30 -21.14 -1.26 13.34
CA LEU A 30 -20.21 -1.97 12.48
C LEU A 30 -20.57 -3.45 12.36
N LYS A 31 -20.79 -3.93 11.15
CA LYS A 31 -20.83 -5.37 10.83
C LYS A 31 -19.40 -5.89 10.63
N THR A 32 -19.11 -7.04 11.23
CA THR A 32 -17.83 -7.72 11.08
C THR A 32 -17.95 -8.87 10.11
N TYR A 33 -17.05 -8.91 9.12
CA TYR A 33 -16.90 -9.98 8.15
C TYR A 33 -15.52 -10.60 8.32
N SER A 34 -15.46 -11.92 8.41
CA SER A 34 -14.18 -12.66 8.46
C SER A 34 -14.15 -13.66 7.32
N VAL A 35 -13.13 -13.55 6.49
CA VAL A 35 -12.96 -14.44 5.34
C VAL A 35 -11.55 -15.01 5.33
N LYS A 36 -11.46 -16.33 5.19
CA LYS A 36 -10.23 -17.11 5.22
C LYS A 36 -9.94 -17.64 3.81
N MET A 37 -8.68 -17.87 3.49
CA MET A 37 -8.30 -18.62 2.29
C MET A 37 -9.07 -19.95 2.25
N VAL A 38 -9.58 -20.31 1.06
CA VAL A 38 -10.45 -21.50 0.91
C VAL A 38 -9.71 -22.77 1.29
N LYS A 39 -8.48 -22.92 0.80
CA LYS A 39 -7.59 -24.02 1.19
C LYS A 39 -6.27 -23.48 1.75
N ALA A 40 -5.62 -24.31 2.57
CA ALA A 40 -4.27 -24.02 3.02
C ALA A 40 -3.29 -24.12 1.84
N HIS A 41 -2.32 -23.22 1.79
CA HIS A 41 -1.25 -23.19 0.81
C HIS A 41 0.08 -23.56 1.46
N LEU A 42 0.82 -24.46 0.83
CA LEU A 42 2.22 -24.74 1.20
C LEU A 42 3.11 -23.83 0.33
N PRO A 43 3.74 -22.79 0.92
CA PRO A 43 4.57 -21.87 0.16
C PRO A 43 5.75 -22.56 -0.52
N SER A 44 5.98 -22.25 -1.78
CA SER A 44 7.07 -22.79 -2.60
C SER A 44 7.51 -21.74 -3.62
N ALA A 45 8.75 -21.28 -3.49
CA ALA A 45 9.30 -20.30 -4.41
C ALA A 45 9.50 -20.94 -5.81
N PRO A 46 9.00 -20.30 -6.87
CA PRO A 46 9.22 -20.79 -8.22
C PRO A 46 10.68 -20.58 -8.66
N ASN A 47 11.14 -21.39 -9.62
CA ASN A 47 12.41 -21.20 -10.33
C ASN A 47 13.64 -21.06 -9.41
N ASN A 48 13.71 -21.84 -8.32
CA ASN A 48 14.77 -21.76 -7.30
C ASN A 48 14.91 -20.36 -6.67
N GLY A 49 13.84 -19.56 -6.69
CA GLY A 49 13.77 -18.28 -6.01
C GLY A 49 13.66 -18.43 -4.49
N THR A 50 13.48 -17.31 -3.83
CA THR A 50 13.35 -17.22 -2.36
C THR A 50 11.99 -16.73 -1.92
N ASP A 51 11.14 -16.37 -2.87
CA ASP A 51 9.87 -15.70 -2.62
C ASP A 51 8.74 -16.40 -3.37
N ASP A 52 7.61 -16.63 -2.69
CA ASP A 52 6.38 -17.13 -3.29
C ASP A 52 5.30 -16.05 -3.20
N TYR A 53 4.74 -15.66 -4.33
CA TYR A 53 3.60 -14.75 -4.43
C TYR A 53 2.36 -15.50 -4.85
N ARG A 54 1.39 -15.56 -3.95
CA ARG A 54 0.15 -16.32 -4.18
C ARG A 54 -1.08 -15.46 -3.97
N CYS A 55 -1.95 -15.45 -4.95
CA CYS A 55 -3.23 -14.77 -4.91
C CYS A 55 -4.38 -15.75 -4.64
N PHE A 56 -5.34 -15.31 -3.83
CA PHE A 56 -6.53 -16.09 -3.46
C PHE A 56 -7.78 -15.25 -3.64
N LEU A 57 -8.81 -15.81 -4.24
CA LEU A 57 -10.11 -15.15 -4.35
C LEU A 57 -10.90 -15.33 -3.04
N LEU A 58 -11.22 -14.24 -2.37
CA LEU A 58 -11.97 -14.24 -1.12
C LEU A 58 -13.34 -13.59 -1.30
N ASP A 59 -14.39 -14.24 -0.81
CA ASP A 59 -15.75 -13.74 -0.83
C ASP A 59 -16.25 -13.48 0.60
N PRO A 60 -16.29 -12.23 1.06
CA PRO A 60 -16.76 -11.89 2.40
C PRO A 60 -18.27 -12.02 2.58
N LYS A 61 -19.03 -12.37 1.51
CA LYS A 61 -20.49 -12.56 1.55
C LYS A 61 -21.23 -11.31 2.01
N VAL A 62 -20.80 -10.15 1.55
CA VAL A 62 -21.50 -8.89 1.86
C VAL A 62 -22.83 -8.84 1.13
N THR A 63 -23.92 -8.63 1.89
CA THR A 63 -25.31 -8.74 1.40
C THR A 63 -25.93 -7.41 0.99
N GLU A 64 -25.27 -6.29 1.27
CA GLU A 64 -25.70 -4.93 0.91
C GLU A 64 -24.50 -4.03 0.63
N ASP A 65 -24.69 -2.97 -0.16
CA ASP A 65 -23.63 -1.99 -0.41
C ASP A 65 -23.16 -1.39 0.92
N SER A 66 -21.87 -1.39 1.13
CA SER A 66 -21.24 -1.09 2.41
C SER A 66 -20.05 -0.14 2.25
N ILE A 67 -19.67 0.47 3.38
CA ILE A 67 -18.43 1.25 3.50
C ILE A 67 -17.51 0.56 4.50
N ILE A 68 -16.35 0.14 4.07
CA ILE A 68 -15.32 -0.44 4.93
C ILE A 68 -14.75 0.67 5.81
N ARG A 69 -14.80 0.43 7.14
CA ARG A 69 -14.25 1.32 8.17
C ARG A 69 -12.91 0.81 8.72
N SER A 70 -12.71 -0.50 8.67
CA SER A 70 -11.42 -1.11 8.98
C SER A 70 -11.25 -2.42 8.23
N ILE A 71 -9.99 -2.74 7.95
CA ILE A 71 -9.60 -4.02 7.38
C ILE A 71 -8.31 -4.47 8.08
N GLN A 72 -8.20 -5.76 8.33
CA GLN A 72 -7.04 -6.37 8.97
C GLN A 72 -6.73 -7.69 8.29
N PHE A 73 -5.50 -7.82 7.81
CA PHE A 73 -4.95 -9.12 7.46
C PHE A 73 -4.40 -9.79 8.72
N ILE A 74 -4.69 -11.07 8.89
CA ILE A 74 -4.22 -11.88 10.01
C ILE A 74 -3.45 -13.07 9.44
N PRO A 75 -2.10 -13.00 9.43
CA PRO A 75 -1.27 -14.11 8.99
C PRO A 75 -1.36 -15.28 9.96
N GLN A 76 -1.41 -16.51 9.43
CA GLN A 76 -1.27 -17.70 10.26
C GLN A 76 0.22 -18.00 10.52
N ARG A 77 1.09 -17.72 9.54
CA ARG A 77 2.53 -17.97 9.59
C ARG A 77 3.31 -16.65 9.54
N LYS A 78 3.50 -16.04 10.72
CA LYS A 78 4.17 -14.74 10.85
C LYS A 78 5.68 -14.78 10.57
N ASP A 79 6.26 -15.94 10.63
CA ASP A 79 7.68 -16.21 10.45
C ASP A 79 8.14 -16.06 8.99
N TYR A 80 7.26 -16.30 8.00
CA TYR A 80 7.59 -16.18 6.58
C TYR A 80 6.50 -15.51 5.73
N VAL A 81 5.32 -15.18 6.28
CA VAL A 81 4.39 -14.26 5.62
C VAL A 81 4.97 -12.85 5.76
N HIS A 82 5.53 -12.35 4.65
CA HIS A 82 6.27 -11.09 4.63
C HIS A 82 5.35 -9.88 4.47
N HIS A 83 4.46 -9.88 3.49
CA HIS A 83 3.39 -8.90 3.36
C HIS A 83 2.17 -9.47 2.65
N ALA A 84 1.08 -8.75 2.72
CA ALA A 84 -0.14 -9.06 1.98
C ALA A 84 -0.72 -7.79 1.38
N ILE A 85 -1.28 -7.90 0.17
CA ILE A 85 -2.02 -6.84 -0.49
C ILE A 85 -3.43 -7.33 -0.75
N ILE A 86 -4.41 -6.47 -0.48
CA ILE A 86 -5.82 -6.75 -0.69
C ILE A 86 -6.29 -5.89 -1.86
N PHE A 87 -6.62 -6.53 -2.97
CA PHE A 87 -7.13 -5.88 -4.17
C PHE A 87 -8.63 -6.04 -4.27
N ARG A 88 -9.26 -5.06 -4.88
CA ARG A 88 -10.64 -5.12 -5.34
C ARG A 88 -10.73 -5.97 -6.60
N VAL A 89 -11.70 -6.88 -6.66
CA VAL A 89 -12.06 -7.54 -7.92
C VAL A 89 -13.10 -6.68 -8.63
N THR A 90 -12.76 -6.18 -9.81
CA THR A 90 -13.71 -5.42 -10.64
C THR A 90 -14.65 -6.34 -11.40
N ASP A 91 -15.79 -5.81 -11.87
CA ASP A 91 -16.76 -6.57 -12.67
C ASP A 91 -16.10 -7.16 -13.93
N ALA A 92 -15.14 -6.44 -14.53
CA ALA A 92 -14.38 -6.91 -15.69
C ALA A 92 -13.49 -8.14 -15.39
N ASN A 93 -13.03 -8.30 -14.15
CA ASN A 93 -12.04 -9.31 -13.77
C ASN A 93 -12.62 -10.48 -12.97
N ILE A 94 -13.91 -10.44 -12.59
CA ILE A 94 -14.50 -11.45 -11.70
C ILE A 94 -14.50 -12.85 -12.29
N SER A 95 -14.82 -12.98 -13.56
CA SER A 95 -14.85 -14.28 -14.25
C SER A 95 -13.46 -14.91 -14.35
N GLU A 96 -12.42 -14.09 -14.62
CA GLU A 96 -11.04 -14.53 -14.63
C GLU A 96 -10.60 -14.98 -13.23
N ALA A 97 -10.89 -14.18 -12.19
CA ALA A 97 -10.54 -14.51 -10.81
C ALA A 97 -11.17 -15.83 -10.35
N ILE A 98 -12.46 -16.08 -10.67
CA ILE A 98 -13.15 -17.32 -10.36
C ILE A 98 -12.48 -18.51 -11.11
N SER A 99 -12.13 -18.32 -12.38
CA SER A 99 -11.48 -19.37 -13.18
C SER A 99 -10.10 -19.71 -12.62
N ARG A 100 -9.30 -18.71 -12.24
CA ARG A 100 -7.94 -18.90 -11.69
C ARG A 100 -7.94 -19.60 -10.33
N ASP A 101 -8.92 -19.30 -9.48
CA ASP A 101 -9.05 -19.91 -8.14
C ASP A 101 -10.14 -20.98 -8.04
N LYS A 102 -10.48 -21.62 -9.14
CA LYS A 102 -11.52 -22.67 -9.19
C LYS A 102 -11.28 -23.78 -8.17
N SER A 103 -10.02 -24.13 -7.92
CA SER A 103 -9.64 -25.14 -6.93
C SER A 103 -9.63 -24.64 -5.50
N GLY A 104 -9.64 -23.33 -5.26
CA GLY A 104 -9.47 -22.70 -3.96
C GLY A 104 -8.02 -22.73 -3.43
N THR A 105 -7.03 -23.05 -4.30
CA THR A 105 -5.61 -23.10 -3.96
C THR A 105 -4.85 -21.85 -4.40
N GLY A 106 -5.54 -20.88 -4.98
CA GLY A 106 -4.98 -19.65 -5.50
C GLY A 106 -4.14 -19.84 -6.77
N TRP A 107 -3.52 -18.74 -7.22
CA TRP A 107 -2.66 -18.71 -8.41
C TRP A 107 -1.39 -17.89 -8.17
N PRO A 108 -0.27 -18.17 -8.89
CA PRO A 108 0.91 -17.32 -8.84
C PRO A 108 0.63 -15.90 -9.37
N CYS A 109 1.12 -14.87 -8.68
CA CYS A 109 0.76 -13.48 -9.01
C CYS A 109 1.85 -12.47 -8.63
N PHE A 110 3.04 -12.60 -9.20
CA PHE A 110 4.03 -11.52 -9.11
C PHE A 110 3.51 -10.25 -9.77
N GLY A 111 3.79 -9.10 -9.19
CA GLY A 111 3.46 -7.80 -9.78
C GLY A 111 1.97 -7.44 -9.73
N GLY A 112 1.30 -7.68 -8.62
CA GLY A 112 -0.10 -7.31 -8.42
C GLY A 112 -1.05 -8.49 -8.33
N SER A 113 -2.33 -8.32 -8.70
CA SER A 113 -3.35 -9.38 -8.61
C SER A 113 -3.19 -10.48 -9.66
N GLY A 114 -2.40 -10.25 -10.71
CA GLY A 114 -2.28 -11.12 -11.87
C GLY A 114 -3.52 -11.15 -12.77
N LEU A 115 -4.56 -10.35 -12.50
CA LEU A 115 -5.77 -10.27 -13.32
C LEU A 115 -5.64 -9.21 -14.41
N GLY A 116 -6.29 -9.42 -15.56
CA GLY A 116 -6.31 -8.51 -16.69
C GLY A 116 -5.00 -8.45 -17.48
N GLY A 117 -4.08 -9.40 -17.26
CA GLY A 117 -2.78 -9.47 -17.91
C GLY A 117 -1.68 -8.67 -17.20
N MET A 118 -0.43 -8.94 -17.59
CA MET A 118 0.78 -8.51 -16.88
C MET A 118 0.95 -6.98 -16.78
N LEU A 119 0.62 -6.23 -17.82
CA LEU A 119 0.75 -4.76 -17.83
C LEU A 119 -0.44 -4.05 -17.16
N SER A 120 -1.57 -4.74 -17.02
CA SER A 120 -2.79 -4.12 -16.49
C SER A 120 -2.96 -4.33 -14.97
N SER A 121 -2.28 -5.30 -14.38
CA SER A 121 -2.50 -5.68 -12.97
C SER A 121 -2.26 -4.54 -11.99
N PHE A 122 -1.29 -3.66 -12.24
CA PHE A 122 -1.06 -2.44 -11.47
C PHE A 122 -2.16 -1.38 -11.62
N VAL A 123 -2.76 -1.30 -12.82
CA VAL A 123 -3.71 -0.24 -13.16
C VAL A 123 -5.16 -0.70 -12.93
N THR A 124 -5.44 -2.00 -13.13
CA THR A 124 -6.83 -2.52 -13.17
C THR A 124 -7.28 -3.19 -11.88
N SER A 125 -6.39 -3.43 -10.93
CA SER A 125 -6.72 -4.02 -9.63
C SER A 125 -6.49 -3.01 -8.51
N PRO A 126 -7.50 -2.17 -8.18
CA PRO A 126 -7.34 -1.15 -7.15
C PRO A 126 -6.98 -1.77 -5.80
N TRP A 127 -5.94 -1.24 -5.17
CA TRP A 127 -5.59 -1.59 -3.80
C TRP A 127 -6.69 -1.12 -2.85
N ILE A 128 -7.03 -1.98 -1.90
CA ILE A 128 -7.92 -1.64 -0.78
C ILE A 128 -7.10 -1.42 0.48
N SER A 129 -6.15 -2.33 0.73
CA SER A 129 -5.31 -2.31 1.91
C SER A 129 -4.04 -3.12 1.65
N SER A 130 -3.03 -2.91 2.48
CA SER A 130 -1.82 -3.73 2.53
C SER A 130 -1.46 -4.01 3.98
N TRP A 131 -0.73 -5.09 4.21
CA TRP A 131 -0.21 -5.46 5.51
C TRP A 131 1.27 -5.83 5.39
N ALA A 132 2.06 -5.42 6.35
CA ALA A 132 3.44 -5.86 6.57
C ALA A 132 3.63 -6.17 8.07
N PRO A 133 4.69 -6.88 8.50
CA PRO A 133 5.00 -7.07 9.92
C PRO A 133 4.99 -5.74 10.67
N GLY A 134 4.56 -5.76 11.93
CA GLY A 134 4.41 -4.55 12.75
C GLY A 134 3.13 -3.74 12.48
N ARG A 135 2.50 -3.89 11.32
CA ARG A 135 1.27 -3.17 10.98
C ARG A 135 0.05 -3.79 11.66
N GLY A 136 -0.71 -2.96 12.34
CA GLY A 136 -1.96 -3.35 13.01
C GLY A 136 -3.18 -3.36 12.09
N ILE A 137 -4.31 -2.89 12.62
CA ILE A 137 -5.56 -2.73 11.87
C ILE A 137 -5.47 -1.49 10.99
N ASP A 138 -5.80 -1.62 9.72
CA ASP A 138 -5.93 -0.50 8.79
C ASP A 138 -7.29 0.18 9.02
N LEU A 139 -7.26 1.31 9.72
CA LEU A 139 -8.45 2.09 10.06
C LEU A 139 -8.63 3.23 9.06
N SER A 140 -9.83 3.35 8.50
CA SER A 140 -10.18 4.57 7.77
C SER A 140 -10.27 5.74 8.76
N PRO A 141 -9.68 6.91 8.47
CA PRO A 141 -9.83 8.09 9.31
C PRO A 141 -11.30 8.46 9.52
N ALA A 142 -11.61 9.20 10.60
CA ALA A 142 -12.96 9.67 10.88
C ALA A 142 -13.54 10.43 9.69
N GLY A 143 -14.77 10.13 9.31
CA GLY A 143 -15.44 10.74 8.14
C GLY A 143 -15.03 10.15 6.78
N TYR A 144 -14.18 9.11 6.74
CA TYR A 144 -13.75 8.44 5.51
C TYR A 144 -13.99 6.94 5.54
N GLY A 145 -14.07 6.31 4.37
CA GLY A 145 -14.18 4.86 4.25
C GLY A 145 -14.06 4.39 2.80
N ILE A 146 -13.87 3.09 2.62
CA ILE A 146 -13.69 2.48 1.31
C ILE A 146 -15.02 1.87 0.88
N PRO A 147 -15.61 2.29 -0.27
CA PRO A 147 -16.86 1.70 -0.76
C PRO A 147 -16.64 0.22 -1.13
N PHE A 148 -17.61 -0.61 -0.80
CA PHE A 148 -17.62 -2.04 -1.11
C PHE A 148 -19.05 -2.48 -1.44
N LYS A 149 -19.26 -2.96 -2.67
CA LYS A 149 -20.59 -3.31 -3.17
C LYS A 149 -21.06 -4.69 -2.68
N LYS A 150 -22.36 -4.90 -2.66
CA LYS A 150 -22.96 -6.21 -2.46
C LYS A 150 -22.36 -7.22 -3.44
N GLY A 151 -21.93 -8.39 -2.92
CA GLY A 151 -21.38 -9.48 -3.73
C GLY A 151 -19.97 -9.24 -4.27
N GLU A 152 -19.36 -8.08 -3.98
CA GLU A 152 -17.99 -7.79 -4.35
C GLU A 152 -17.01 -8.72 -3.62
N ARG A 153 -15.85 -9.00 -4.22
CA ARG A 153 -14.84 -9.92 -3.72
C ARG A 153 -13.48 -9.24 -3.64
N PHE A 154 -12.57 -9.89 -2.91
CA PHE A 154 -11.17 -9.51 -2.82
C PHE A 154 -10.28 -10.50 -3.56
N VAL A 155 -9.18 -10.02 -4.11
CA VAL A 155 -7.99 -10.84 -4.27
C VAL A 155 -7.06 -10.53 -3.09
N LEU A 156 -6.73 -11.56 -2.34
CA LEU A 156 -5.68 -11.52 -1.32
C LEU A 156 -4.39 -12.03 -1.95
N GLN A 157 -3.43 -11.15 -2.19
CA GLN A 157 -2.05 -11.53 -2.51
C GLN A 157 -1.30 -11.71 -1.19
N VAL A 158 -0.64 -12.85 -1.03
CA VAL A 158 0.29 -13.10 0.08
C VAL A 158 1.68 -13.30 -0.49
N HIS A 159 2.63 -12.52 0.02
CA HIS A 159 4.05 -12.69 -0.24
C HIS A 159 4.66 -13.51 0.90
N TYR A 160 5.22 -14.66 0.55
CA TYR A 160 5.98 -15.51 1.46
C TYR A 160 7.47 -15.33 1.18
N ASN A 161 8.23 -14.82 2.18
CA ASN A 161 9.69 -14.75 2.13
C ASN A 161 10.29 -16.01 2.78
N LEU A 162 10.69 -16.96 1.97
CA LEU A 162 11.17 -18.26 2.45
C LEU A 162 12.59 -18.18 3.05
N LEU A 163 13.35 -17.10 2.79
CA LEU A 163 14.62 -16.83 3.48
C LEU A 163 14.41 -16.58 4.97
N ALA A 164 13.27 -15.98 5.35
CA ALA A 164 12.96 -15.69 6.75
C ALA A 164 12.76 -16.94 7.59
N ALA A 165 12.43 -18.08 6.97
CA ALA A 165 12.30 -19.34 7.66
C ALA A 165 13.64 -19.92 8.16
N ASN A 166 14.79 -19.32 7.80
CA ASN A 166 16.15 -19.68 8.26
C ASN A 166 16.46 -21.19 8.21
N GLY A 167 15.98 -21.90 7.16
CA GLY A 167 16.11 -23.34 7.03
C GLY A 167 15.16 -24.16 7.90
N GLY A 168 14.23 -23.53 8.60
CA GLY A 168 13.13 -24.18 9.30
C GLY A 168 12.14 -24.86 8.35
N LYS A 169 11.30 -25.73 8.89
CA LYS A 169 10.27 -26.41 8.11
C LYS A 169 9.22 -25.42 7.63
N ILE A 170 9.01 -25.35 6.32
CA ILE A 170 7.88 -24.62 5.74
C ILE A 170 6.61 -25.45 5.94
N GLU A 171 5.60 -24.85 6.52
CA GLU A 171 4.30 -25.45 6.77
C GLU A 171 3.21 -24.71 5.99
N THR A 172 2.03 -25.28 5.92
CA THR A 172 0.92 -24.65 5.24
C THR A 172 0.44 -23.39 5.96
N ASP A 173 0.09 -22.38 5.19
CA ASP A 173 -0.56 -21.13 5.63
C ASP A 173 -2.02 -21.10 5.19
N GLN A 174 -2.88 -20.59 6.05
CA GLN A 174 -4.28 -20.31 5.74
C GLN A 174 -4.70 -19.01 6.43
N SER A 175 -4.09 -17.93 6.01
CA SER A 175 -4.33 -16.58 6.49
C SER A 175 -5.73 -16.07 6.20
N ARG A 176 -6.16 -14.99 6.87
CA ARG A 176 -7.52 -14.45 6.75
C ARG A 176 -7.54 -12.93 6.77
N ILE A 177 -8.66 -12.38 6.30
CA ILE A 177 -9.01 -10.97 6.42
C ILE A 177 -10.16 -10.83 7.40
N VAL A 178 -10.10 -9.80 8.26
CA VAL A 178 -11.23 -9.32 9.07
C VAL A 178 -11.54 -7.90 8.62
N MET A 179 -12.79 -7.67 8.22
CA MET A 179 -13.28 -6.40 7.74
C MET A 179 -14.43 -5.95 8.62
N LYS A 180 -14.45 -4.66 8.99
CA LYS A 180 -15.62 -4.01 9.63
C LYS A 180 -16.18 -2.96 8.69
N ALA A 181 -17.47 -3.00 8.46
CA ALA A 181 -18.14 -2.12 7.54
C ALA A 181 -19.51 -1.66 8.07
N VAL A 182 -20.01 -0.55 7.54
CA VAL A 182 -21.37 -0.05 7.75
C VAL A 182 -22.15 -0.11 6.44
N PRO A 183 -23.50 -0.21 6.46
CA PRO A 183 -24.30 -0.03 5.25
C PRO A 183 -24.01 1.32 4.60
N SER A 184 -23.89 1.37 3.27
CA SER A 184 -23.64 2.62 2.55
C SER A 184 -24.83 3.58 2.58
N LYS A 185 -26.05 3.03 2.70
CA LYS A 185 -27.28 3.81 2.77
C LYS A 185 -27.31 4.65 4.05
N GLY A 186 -27.29 5.97 3.90
CA GLY A 186 -27.27 6.92 5.02
C GLY A 186 -25.88 7.16 5.63
N ALA A 187 -24.83 6.57 5.09
CA ALA A 187 -23.46 6.89 5.50
C ALA A 187 -23.03 8.24 4.91
N THR A 188 -22.53 9.13 5.76
CA THR A 188 -22.07 10.48 5.40
C THR A 188 -20.54 10.55 5.28
N VAL A 189 -19.91 9.47 4.85
CA VAL A 189 -18.44 9.39 4.74
C VAL A 189 -17.94 9.67 3.34
N LYS A 190 -16.79 10.32 3.24
CA LYS A 190 -16.07 10.50 1.97
C LYS A 190 -15.38 9.19 1.57
N GLN A 191 -15.48 8.85 0.28
CA GLN A 191 -14.92 7.61 -0.24
C GLN A 191 -13.42 7.73 -0.46
N LEU A 192 -12.65 6.78 0.11
CA LEU A 192 -11.22 6.65 -0.12
C LEU A 192 -10.92 5.77 -1.32
N HIS A 193 -9.84 6.12 -2.01
CA HIS A 193 -9.16 5.29 -2.99
C HIS A 193 -7.66 5.38 -2.79
N VAL A 194 -6.91 4.46 -3.38
CA VAL A 194 -5.44 4.43 -3.29
C VAL A 194 -4.84 4.83 -4.63
N GLU A 195 -3.85 5.73 -4.58
CA GLU A 195 -3.01 6.12 -5.71
C GLU A 195 -1.57 5.65 -5.46
N LEU A 196 -0.94 5.10 -6.50
CA LEU A 196 0.41 4.56 -6.45
C LEU A 196 1.39 5.45 -7.22
N PHE A 197 2.52 5.71 -6.61
CA PHE A 197 3.60 6.55 -7.15
C PHE A 197 4.92 5.79 -7.13
N PRO A 198 5.21 4.95 -8.14
CA PRO A 198 6.48 4.24 -8.24
C PRO A 198 7.59 5.15 -8.77
N ALA A 199 8.85 4.83 -8.41
CA ALA A 199 10.04 5.34 -9.07
C ALA A 199 11.00 4.21 -9.42
N PRO A 200 11.75 4.30 -10.53
CA PRO A 200 12.66 3.24 -10.95
C PRO A 200 13.79 3.05 -9.95
N VAL A 201 14.25 1.82 -9.80
CA VAL A 201 15.37 1.46 -8.93
C VAL A 201 16.51 0.91 -9.79
N GLU A 202 17.70 1.49 -9.65
CA GLU A 202 18.91 1.10 -10.37
C GLU A 202 20.13 1.22 -9.44
N LEU A 203 20.44 0.14 -8.68
CA LEU A 203 21.51 0.12 -7.69
C LEU A 203 22.67 -0.77 -8.15
N ALA A 204 23.78 -0.16 -8.50
CA ALA A 204 25.00 -0.92 -8.81
C ALA A 204 25.56 -1.63 -7.57
N CYS A 205 26.31 -2.70 -7.78
CA CYS A 205 27.12 -3.27 -6.70
C CYS A 205 28.05 -2.21 -6.10
N PRO A 206 28.25 -2.22 -4.77
CA PRO A 206 29.20 -1.32 -4.12
C PRO A 206 30.64 -1.48 -4.67
N SER A 207 31.44 -0.43 -4.56
CA SER A 207 32.85 -0.49 -4.96
C SER A 207 33.58 -1.65 -4.28
N GLY A 208 34.36 -2.40 -5.06
CA GLY A 208 35.09 -3.58 -4.60
C GLY A 208 34.25 -4.86 -4.49
N VAL A 209 32.92 -4.80 -4.70
CA VAL A 209 32.06 -5.97 -4.74
C VAL A 209 31.87 -6.42 -6.19
N THR A 210 32.21 -7.67 -6.48
CA THR A 210 32.17 -8.25 -7.84
C THR A 210 31.34 -9.54 -7.84
N GLY A 211 30.87 -9.91 -9.03
CA GLY A 211 30.14 -11.15 -9.27
C GLY A 211 29.35 -11.08 -10.59
N PRO A 212 28.96 -12.23 -11.16
CA PRO A 212 28.24 -12.26 -12.43
C PRO A 212 26.98 -11.41 -12.45
N LEU A 213 26.23 -11.37 -11.33
CA LEU A 213 24.99 -10.59 -11.22
C LEU A 213 25.24 -9.11 -10.90
N CYS A 214 26.49 -8.64 -10.74
CA CYS A 214 26.81 -7.21 -10.69
C CYS A 214 26.72 -6.56 -12.08
N ASP A 215 26.73 -7.35 -13.15
CA ASP A 215 26.31 -6.89 -14.49
C ASP A 215 24.80 -6.74 -14.52
N ARG A 216 24.32 -5.55 -14.90
CA ARG A 216 22.88 -5.23 -14.91
C ARG A 216 22.07 -6.16 -15.81
N LYS A 217 22.62 -6.52 -17.00
CA LYS A 217 21.93 -7.39 -17.95
C LYS A 217 21.73 -8.78 -17.35
N GLN A 218 22.77 -9.32 -16.71
CA GLN A 218 22.69 -10.62 -16.04
C GLN A 218 21.73 -10.59 -14.86
N ALA A 219 21.71 -9.50 -14.08
CA ALA A 219 20.76 -9.31 -12.99
C ALA A 219 19.30 -9.25 -13.48
N LEU A 220 19.04 -8.58 -14.61
CA LEU A 220 17.69 -8.55 -15.22
C LEU A 220 17.27 -9.91 -15.79
N ILE A 221 18.20 -10.68 -16.38
CA ILE A 221 17.92 -12.04 -16.86
C ILE A 221 17.54 -12.94 -15.68
N ASP A 222 18.30 -12.87 -14.57
CA ASP A 222 18.00 -13.60 -13.34
C ASP A 222 16.63 -13.18 -12.76
N LEU A 223 16.36 -11.89 -12.68
CA LEU A 223 15.07 -11.37 -12.22
C LEU A 223 13.91 -11.87 -13.09
N ALA A 224 14.04 -11.79 -14.40
CA ALA A 224 13.05 -12.27 -15.35
C ALA A 224 12.79 -13.78 -15.17
N GLY A 225 13.84 -14.56 -14.99
CA GLY A 225 13.73 -16.00 -14.73
C GLY A 225 12.99 -16.33 -13.43
N ARG A 226 13.28 -15.60 -12.35
CA ARG A 226 12.63 -15.80 -11.04
C ARG A 226 11.16 -15.37 -11.01
N THR A 227 10.77 -14.36 -11.81
CA THR A 227 9.46 -13.73 -11.77
C THR A 227 8.62 -13.96 -13.03
N ASN A 228 9.01 -14.92 -13.87
CA ASN A 228 8.37 -15.18 -15.17
C ASN A 228 8.20 -13.89 -16.01
N ASN A 229 9.25 -13.08 -16.10
CA ASN A 229 9.36 -11.77 -16.76
C ASN A 229 8.56 -10.62 -16.09
N ALA A 230 7.72 -10.86 -15.09
CA ALA A 230 6.86 -9.83 -14.53
C ALA A 230 7.66 -8.62 -14.02
N SER A 231 8.54 -8.81 -13.06
CA SER A 231 9.31 -7.69 -12.46
C SER A 231 10.26 -7.01 -13.43
N ALA A 232 10.82 -7.73 -14.40
CA ALA A 232 11.69 -7.11 -15.42
C ALA A 232 10.89 -6.15 -16.35
N LEU A 233 9.65 -6.53 -16.72
CA LEU A 233 8.75 -5.68 -17.51
C LEU A 233 8.26 -4.49 -16.70
N GLU A 234 7.96 -4.68 -15.42
CA GLU A 234 7.59 -3.59 -14.51
C GLU A 234 8.71 -2.57 -14.34
N ALA A 235 9.95 -3.04 -14.09
CA ALA A 235 11.12 -2.17 -14.00
C ALA A 235 11.27 -1.28 -15.24
N ALA A 236 11.12 -1.88 -16.44
CA ALA A 236 11.18 -1.15 -17.70
C ALA A 236 10.01 -0.17 -17.86
N GLY A 237 8.80 -0.58 -17.50
CA GLY A 237 7.58 0.26 -17.57
C GLY A 237 7.66 1.46 -16.62
N ILE A 238 8.11 1.26 -15.39
CA ILE A 238 8.27 2.33 -14.40
C ILE A 238 9.36 3.32 -14.85
N ALA A 239 10.49 2.84 -15.38
CA ALA A 239 11.51 3.72 -15.93
C ALA A 239 10.93 4.62 -17.03
N ALA A 240 10.18 4.04 -17.97
CA ALA A 240 9.53 4.78 -19.05
C ALA A 240 8.49 5.80 -18.53
N LEU A 241 7.66 5.43 -17.56
CA LEU A 241 6.68 6.33 -16.91
C LEU A 241 7.36 7.54 -16.24
N CYS A 242 8.58 7.37 -15.75
CA CYS A 242 9.38 8.42 -15.12
C CYS A 242 10.28 9.17 -16.10
N GLY A 243 10.08 8.99 -17.42
CA GLY A 243 10.86 9.67 -18.46
C GLY A 243 12.30 9.19 -18.60
N GLN A 244 12.64 8.02 -18.02
CA GLN A 244 13.96 7.42 -18.11
C GLN A 244 14.01 6.40 -19.25
N ASN A 245 15.21 6.25 -19.85
CA ASN A 245 15.42 5.23 -20.86
C ASN A 245 15.69 3.87 -20.19
N PRO A 246 14.77 2.89 -20.27
CA PRO A 246 14.94 1.58 -19.60
C PRO A 246 16.12 0.77 -20.12
N PHE A 247 16.65 1.09 -21.33
CA PHE A 247 17.79 0.42 -21.94
C PHE A 247 19.14 1.09 -21.62
N LYS A 248 19.11 2.33 -21.09
CA LYS A 248 20.30 3.10 -20.70
C LYS A 248 20.08 3.77 -19.35
N PRO A 249 19.77 3.01 -18.28
CA PRO A 249 19.55 3.59 -16.97
C PRO A 249 20.85 4.12 -16.38
N ILE A 250 20.72 5.06 -15.47
CA ILE A 250 21.82 5.59 -14.66
C ILE A 250 21.70 5.01 -13.26
N ALA A 251 22.72 4.26 -12.83
CA ALA A 251 22.77 3.75 -11.47
C ALA A 251 22.89 4.90 -10.46
N SER A 252 22.06 4.86 -9.43
CA SER A 252 22.03 5.89 -8.38
C SER A 252 21.49 5.29 -7.07
N THR A 253 22.05 5.73 -5.95
CA THR A 253 21.50 5.44 -4.61
C THR A 253 20.26 6.28 -4.28
N THR A 254 19.83 7.13 -5.19
CA THR A 254 18.61 7.92 -5.08
C THR A 254 17.72 7.65 -6.29
N SER A 255 16.51 7.20 -6.05
CA SER A 255 15.45 7.06 -7.05
C SER A 255 14.48 8.23 -6.96
N THR A 256 14.07 8.76 -8.10
CA THR A 256 13.11 9.88 -8.16
C THR A 256 12.21 9.70 -9.37
N CYS A 257 10.91 10.02 -9.19
CA CYS A 257 9.93 10.08 -10.27
C CYS A 257 8.96 11.22 -10.04
N ASP A 258 8.78 12.05 -11.04
CA ASP A 258 7.79 13.12 -11.08
C ASP A 258 6.60 12.70 -11.93
N LYS A 259 5.40 12.81 -11.37
CA LYS A 259 4.16 12.51 -12.08
C LYS A 259 3.26 13.74 -12.06
N VAL A 260 2.94 14.26 -13.24
CA VAL A 260 1.94 15.33 -13.39
C VAL A 260 0.55 14.73 -13.22
N MET A 261 -0.26 15.34 -12.37
CA MET A 261 -1.61 14.89 -12.10
C MET A 261 -2.57 15.36 -13.20
N ASN A 262 -3.47 14.46 -13.61
CA ASN A 262 -4.48 14.72 -14.64
C ASN A 262 -5.90 14.89 -14.08
N SER A 263 -6.06 14.81 -12.77
CA SER A 263 -7.35 14.91 -12.07
C SER A 263 -7.20 15.55 -10.70
N ASN A 264 -8.31 16.08 -10.19
CA ASN A 264 -8.37 16.67 -8.86
C ASN A 264 -8.67 15.58 -7.82
N PHE A 265 -7.98 15.62 -6.68
CA PHE A 265 -8.25 14.78 -5.51
C PHE A 265 -7.72 15.45 -4.25
N THR A 266 -8.03 14.87 -3.10
CA THR A 266 -7.51 15.36 -1.81
C THR A 266 -6.76 14.22 -1.12
N VAL A 267 -5.49 14.46 -0.77
CA VAL A 267 -4.65 13.51 -0.04
C VAL A 267 -5.03 13.50 1.43
N ILE A 268 -5.29 12.31 1.98
CA ILE A 268 -5.69 12.09 3.37
C ILE A 268 -4.55 11.43 4.17
N ALA A 269 -3.87 10.47 3.56
CA ALA A 269 -2.74 9.76 4.18
C ALA A 269 -1.72 9.36 3.13
N ALA A 270 -0.50 9.11 3.55
CA ALA A 270 0.57 8.59 2.70
C ALA A 270 1.38 7.53 3.44
N ALA A 271 1.90 6.54 2.70
CA ALA A 271 2.73 5.47 3.25
C ALA A 271 3.95 5.22 2.37
N PRO A 272 5.10 4.85 2.98
CA PRO A 272 6.29 4.42 2.25
C PRO A 272 6.24 2.93 1.95
N HIS A 273 6.80 2.52 0.80
CA HIS A 273 7.12 1.13 0.54
C HIS A 273 8.47 1.01 -0.19
N MET A 274 9.42 0.36 0.46
CA MET A 274 10.74 0.00 -0.04
C MET A 274 11.09 -1.40 0.49
N HIS A 275 12.22 -1.97 0.07
CA HIS A 275 12.72 -3.21 0.64
C HIS A 275 13.92 -2.98 1.58
N LEU A 276 14.77 -3.99 1.71
CA LEU A 276 15.80 -4.08 2.76
C LEU A 276 16.96 -3.08 2.62
N LEU A 277 17.20 -2.54 1.42
CA LEU A 277 18.26 -1.56 1.17
C LEU A 277 17.78 -0.12 1.35
N GLY A 278 16.48 0.09 1.56
CA GLY A 278 15.85 1.39 1.75
C GLY A 278 16.37 2.16 2.96
N ARG A 279 16.57 3.48 2.84
CA ARG A 279 17.06 4.35 3.90
C ARG A 279 16.12 5.50 4.21
N SER A 280 15.52 6.10 3.20
CA SER A 280 14.57 7.20 3.40
C SER A 280 13.60 7.29 2.23
N MET A 281 12.40 7.85 2.51
CA MET A 281 11.43 8.18 1.47
C MET A 281 10.79 9.53 1.71
N LYS A 282 10.53 10.25 0.61
CA LYS A 282 9.72 11.48 0.59
C LYS A 282 8.67 11.38 -0.51
N ILE A 283 7.49 11.97 -0.24
CA ILE A 283 6.48 12.29 -1.26
C ILE A 283 6.24 13.80 -1.19
N ILE A 284 6.42 14.49 -2.30
CA ILE A 284 6.44 15.95 -2.36
C ILE A 284 5.46 16.42 -3.43
N LEU A 285 4.55 17.29 -3.08
CA LEU A 285 3.68 18.01 -4.01
C LEU A 285 4.40 19.27 -4.50
N ASN A 286 4.39 19.51 -5.82
CA ASN A 286 4.97 20.66 -6.50
C ASN A 286 6.43 20.95 -6.13
N PRO A 287 7.33 19.96 -6.24
CA PRO A 287 8.72 20.07 -5.79
C PRO A 287 9.45 21.24 -6.48
N GLY A 288 10.23 22.01 -5.68
CA GLY A 288 11.03 23.13 -6.17
C GLY A 288 10.24 24.40 -6.53
N THR A 289 8.96 24.48 -6.21
CA THR A 289 8.11 25.66 -6.44
C THR A 289 7.73 26.35 -5.13
N SER A 290 7.16 27.54 -5.20
CA SER A 290 6.58 28.22 -4.03
C SER A 290 5.37 27.50 -3.42
N ALA A 291 4.76 26.57 -4.16
CA ALA A 291 3.64 25.73 -3.72
C ALA A 291 4.08 24.36 -3.20
N GLU A 292 5.37 24.14 -3.00
CA GLU A 292 5.90 22.86 -2.49
C GLU A 292 5.27 22.49 -1.14
N LYS A 293 4.81 21.23 -1.03
CA LYS A 293 4.33 20.64 0.23
C LYS A 293 4.86 19.24 0.40
N LEU A 294 5.35 18.95 1.59
CA LEU A 294 5.76 17.60 1.97
C LEU A 294 4.54 16.79 2.40
N LEU A 295 4.18 15.77 1.62
CA LEU A 295 3.08 14.86 1.90
C LEU A 295 3.54 13.68 2.78
N LEU A 296 4.78 13.23 2.61
CA LEU A 296 5.41 12.17 3.42
C LEU A 296 6.90 12.49 3.59
N ASN A 297 7.40 12.29 4.82
CA ASN A 297 8.83 12.33 5.11
C ASN A 297 9.20 11.22 6.09
N VAL A 298 9.93 10.22 5.60
CA VAL A 298 10.46 9.11 6.37
C VAL A 298 11.98 9.16 6.27
N PRO A 299 12.67 9.88 7.16
CA PRO A 299 14.12 10.06 7.07
C PRO A 299 14.92 8.81 7.46
N ASN A 300 14.32 7.92 8.25
CA ASN A 300 14.88 6.64 8.68
C ASN A 300 13.86 5.56 8.39
N TYR A 301 13.93 5.01 7.16
CA TYR A 301 13.01 3.97 6.74
C TYR A 301 13.26 2.67 7.52
N ASN A 302 12.19 2.06 7.97
CA ASN A 302 12.19 0.74 8.61
C ASN A 302 11.34 -0.23 7.79
N PHE A 303 11.97 -1.29 7.30
CA PHE A 303 11.31 -2.32 6.51
C PHE A 303 10.18 -3.05 7.27
N ASP A 304 10.29 -3.15 8.59
CA ASP A 304 9.31 -3.79 9.45
C ASP A 304 8.21 -2.83 9.94
N ASP A 305 8.26 -1.54 9.55
CA ASP A 305 7.22 -0.54 9.85
C ASP A 305 6.96 0.35 8.63
N GLN A 306 5.98 -0.04 7.83
CA GLN A 306 5.55 0.68 6.62
C GLN A 306 4.16 1.31 6.81
N SER A 307 3.89 1.78 8.02
CA SER A 307 2.59 2.33 8.39
C SER A 307 2.25 3.60 7.61
N ALA A 308 0.96 3.75 7.29
CA ALA A 308 0.46 4.98 6.70
C ALA A 308 0.42 6.11 7.74
N ILE A 309 0.84 7.29 7.32
CA ILE A 309 0.79 8.52 8.11
C ILE A 309 -0.41 9.33 7.65
N VAL A 310 -1.39 9.51 8.53
CA VAL A 310 -2.54 10.38 8.27
C VAL A 310 -2.08 11.83 8.35
N LEU A 311 -2.38 12.63 7.33
CA LEU A 311 -2.00 14.04 7.29
C LEU A 311 -2.78 14.83 8.35
N LYS A 312 -2.11 15.76 9.04
CA LYS A 312 -2.75 16.67 10.02
C LYS A 312 -3.91 17.47 9.42
N LYS A 313 -3.79 17.83 8.14
CA LYS A 313 -4.83 18.47 7.33
C LYS A 313 -4.82 17.82 5.95
N PRO A 314 -6.00 17.48 5.40
CA PRO A 314 -6.10 17.02 4.01
C PRO A 314 -5.46 18.03 3.05
N VAL A 315 -4.75 17.54 2.05
CA VAL A 315 -4.07 18.39 1.07
C VAL A 315 -4.72 18.24 -0.29
N PRO A 316 -5.33 19.30 -0.85
CA PRO A 316 -5.87 19.28 -2.20
C PRO A 316 -4.73 19.20 -3.23
N VAL A 317 -4.97 18.40 -4.26
CA VAL A 317 -4.15 18.26 -5.46
C VAL A 317 -5.05 18.57 -6.65
N THR A 318 -4.57 19.41 -7.55
CA THR A 318 -5.29 19.82 -8.76
C THR A 318 -4.63 19.24 -10.02
N ALA A 319 -5.40 19.11 -11.08
CA ALA A 319 -4.83 18.76 -12.39
C ALA A 319 -3.75 19.78 -12.78
N GLY A 320 -2.59 19.30 -13.21
CA GLY A 320 -1.40 20.10 -13.48
C GLY A 320 -0.38 20.15 -12.32
N ASP A 321 -0.78 19.83 -11.09
CA ASP A 321 0.17 19.66 -10.00
C ASP A 321 1.12 18.49 -10.27
N THR A 322 2.33 18.56 -9.71
CA THR A 322 3.32 17.47 -9.80
C THR A 322 3.49 16.78 -8.45
N ILE A 323 3.43 15.46 -8.42
CA ILE A 323 3.81 14.67 -7.25
C ILE A 323 5.14 13.97 -7.55
N ARG A 324 6.13 14.25 -6.70
CA ARG A 324 7.43 13.56 -6.68
C ARG A 324 7.46 12.51 -5.61
N VAL A 325 7.89 11.30 -5.95
CA VAL A 325 8.39 10.31 -4.99
C VAL A 325 9.90 10.26 -5.08
N GLN A 326 10.56 10.17 -3.92
CA GLN A 326 12.01 10.07 -3.82
C GLN A 326 12.39 9.06 -2.74
N CYS A 327 13.25 8.10 -3.10
CA CYS A 327 13.80 7.09 -2.19
C CYS A 327 15.32 7.17 -2.17
N THR A 328 15.94 6.87 -1.02
CA THR A 328 17.39 6.68 -0.92
C THR A 328 17.72 5.29 -0.39
N TYR A 329 18.87 4.76 -0.79
CA TYR A 329 19.30 3.38 -0.52
C TYR A 329 20.74 3.33 -0.02
N ASP A 330 21.05 2.24 0.69
CA ASP A 330 22.42 1.84 0.99
C ASP A 330 22.69 0.42 0.42
N PRO A 331 23.27 0.31 -0.77
CA PRO A 331 23.57 -0.99 -1.38
C PRO A 331 24.54 -1.85 -0.55
N THR A 332 25.34 -1.25 0.37
CA THR A 332 26.26 -2.01 1.24
C THR A 332 25.54 -2.87 2.25
N LEU A 333 24.26 -2.59 2.53
CA LEU A 333 23.43 -3.40 3.42
C LEU A 333 23.28 -4.85 2.89
N ARG A 334 23.41 -5.05 1.57
CA ARG A 334 23.31 -6.39 1.00
C ARG A 334 24.36 -7.35 1.57
N GLN A 335 25.56 -6.86 1.89
CA GLN A 335 26.63 -7.67 2.50
C GLN A 335 26.51 -7.74 4.03
N LYS A 336 25.76 -6.83 4.65
CA LYS A 336 25.67 -6.70 6.12
C LYS A 336 24.45 -7.40 6.71
N LEU A 337 23.33 -7.43 5.97
CA LEU A 337 22.08 -8.01 6.45
C LEU A 337 22.14 -9.54 6.38
N PRO A 338 21.84 -10.26 7.49
CA PRO A 338 21.92 -11.73 7.54
C PRO A 338 21.09 -12.43 6.47
N SER A 339 19.93 -11.86 6.10
CA SER A 339 19.05 -12.40 5.05
C SER A 339 19.60 -12.25 3.64
N LEU A 340 20.46 -11.25 3.39
CA LEU A 340 20.99 -10.95 2.05
C LEU A 340 22.45 -11.33 1.87
N SER A 341 23.26 -11.34 2.94
CA SER A 341 24.72 -11.55 2.87
C SER A 341 25.13 -12.93 2.36
N LYS A 342 24.21 -13.91 2.45
CA LYS A 342 24.42 -15.27 1.92
C LYS A 342 24.09 -15.40 0.43
N LEU A 343 23.43 -14.38 -0.16
CA LEU A 343 23.07 -14.36 -1.57
C LEU A 343 24.20 -13.78 -2.40
N ALA A 344 24.29 -14.20 -3.67
CA ALA A 344 25.27 -13.64 -4.61
C ALA A 344 25.14 -12.11 -4.71
N PRO A 345 26.27 -11.38 -4.77
CA PRO A 345 26.25 -9.96 -5.06
C PRO A 345 25.54 -9.70 -6.38
N ARG A 346 24.73 -8.64 -6.43
CA ARG A 346 23.98 -8.29 -7.64
C ARG A 346 23.74 -6.80 -7.80
N TYR A 347 23.60 -6.38 -9.03
CA TYR A 347 22.92 -5.16 -9.40
C TYR A 347 21.45 -5.32 -9.02
N VAL A 348 20.86 -4.33 -8.31
CA VAL A 348 19.48 -4.40 -7.85
C VAL A 348 18.62 -3.41 -8.64
N THR A 349 17.57 -3.93 -9.24
CA THR A 349 16.56 -3.16 -9.96
C THR A 349 15.22 -3.20 -9.22
N TRP A 350 14.23 -2.48 -9.73
CA TRP A 350 12.85 -2.66 -9.30
C TRP A 350 12.47 -4.14 -9.40
N GLY A 351 11.85 -4.66 -8.35
CA GLY A 351 11.35 -6.02 -8.30
C GLY A 351 10.62 -6.34 -7.02
N GLU A 352 9.73 -7.32 -7.09
CA GLU A 352 8.85 -7.72 -6.00
C GLU A 352 9.57 -8.53 -4.90
N GLY A 353 10.65 -9.23 -5.24
CA GLY A 353 11.34 -10.11 -4.29
C GLY A 353 12.01 -9.33 -3.16
N SER A 354 12.06 -9.90 -1.95
CA SER A 354 12.71 -9.29 -0.79
C SER A 354 14.21 -8.99 -1.02
N SER A 355 14.83 -9.64 -1.98
CA SER A 355 16.22 -9.41 -2.39
C SER A 355 16.37 -8.39 -3.52
N ASP A 356 15.28 -7.95 -4.12
CA ASP A 356 15.17 -6.85 -5.07
C ASP A 356 14.83 -5.55 -4.32
N GLU A 357 14.46 -4.46 -4.99
CA GLU A 357 14.09 -3.21 -4.32
C GLU A 357 12.88 -2.54 -4.96
N MET A 358 12.18 -1.74 -4.17
CA MET A 358 11.09 -0.88 -4.61
C MET A 358 11.29 0.56 -4.15
N CYS A 359 10.73 1.51 -4.88
CA CYS A 359 10.44 2.86 -4.44
C CYS A 359 8.98 3.13 -4.77
N LEU A 360 8.08 2.93 -3.80
CA LEU A 360 6.65 3.06 -4.05
C LEU A 360 5.99 3.93 -2.97
N GLY A 361 5.63 5.14 -3.35
CA GLY A 361 4.75 6.00 -2.56
C GLY A 361 3.30 5.55 -2.68
N VAL A 362 2.62 5.35 -1.56
CA VAL A 362 1.20 4.97 -1.51
C VAL A 362 0.42 6.13 -0.91
N ILE A 363 -0.59 6.64 -1.61
CA ILE A 363 -1.43 7.75 -1.16
C ILE A 363 -2.87 7.27 -1.02
N ALA A 364 -3.48 7.48 0.15
CA ALA A 364 -4.91 7.38 0.33
C ALA A 364 -5.55 8.75 0.06
N ALA A 365 -6.46 8.81 -0.88
CA ALA A 365 -7.08 10.03 -1.36
C ALA A 365 -8.61 9.90 -1.44
N THR A 366 -9.28 11.05 -1.54
CA THR A 366 -10.71 11.16 -1.86
C THR A 366 -10.88 12.03 -3.09
N LYS A 367 -11.86 11.72 -3.94
CA LYS A 367 -12.22 12.60 -5.06
C LYS A 367 -12.68 13.95 -4.52
N SER A 368 -12.26 15.02 -5.18
CA SER A 368 -12.68 16.40 -4.87
C SER A 368 -14.11 16.63 -5.28
#